data_151ed8712277e777129d0d0829a2ab76
#
_entry.id   151ed8712277e777129d0d0829a2ab76
#
_cell.length_a   1.000
_cell.length_b   1.000
_cell.length_c   1.000
_cell.angle_alpha   90.00
_cell.angle_beta   90.00
_cell.angle_gamma   90.00
#
_symmetry.space_group_name_H-M   'P 1'
#
loop_
_entity.id
_entity.type
_entity.pdbx_description
1 polymer ?
#
loop_
_entity_poly.entity_id
_entity_poly.type
_entity_poly.pdbx_seq_one_letter_code
_entity_poly.pdbx_strand_id
1 'polypeptide(L)'
;ILDFTNLTQENIYVLNSPILSNSQLEKFISFFGKSSKIINCTFSKKESLELGIKRIQQEAEISVRKGVTQLILSDKDVSETRLAIPMLLSVGAVNTHLIKNKLRGYASINAQTGEALDTHSFATLIGVGATTVNPYLALDSLHQRFKKKLFGKFRYDECIQRFIQSVNYGLLKIM
;
A
#
# COMPACT_ATOMS: atom_id res chain seq x y z
N ILE A 1 -7.98 23.20 -20.90
CA ILE A 1 -6.81 23.02 -21.79
C ILE A 1 -5.70 22.50 -20.89
N LEU A 2 -5.27 21.26 -21.12
CA LEU A 2 -4.16 20.66 -20.40
C LEU A 2 -2.86 21.26 -20.98
N ASP A 3 -2.15 22.05 -20.19
CA ASP A 3 -0.84 22.57 -20.57
C ASP A 3 0.23 21.51 -20.26
N PHE A 4 0.73 20.82 -21.28
CA PHE A 4 1.76 19.80 -21.18
C PHE A 4 3.18 20.37 -21.20
N THR A 5 3.36 21.69 -21.32
CA THR A 5 4.70 22.32 -21.46
C THR A 5 5.50 22.36 -20.15
N ASN A 6 4.82 22.17 -18.99
CA ASN A 6 5.44 22.21 -17.65
C ASN A 6 5.50 20.86 -16.94
N LEU A 7 5.28 19.75 -17.65
CA LEU A 7 5.54 18.41 -17.11
C LEU A 7 7.05 18.14 -17.14
N THR A 8 7.77 18.67 -16.18
CA THR A 8 9.17 18.25 -15.96
C THR A 8 9.12 16.78 -15.50
N GLN A 9 9.80 15.89 -16.22
CA GLN A 9 9.93 14.45 -15.90
C GLN A 9 10.51 14.20 -14.50
N GLU A 10 11.07 15.23 -13.87
CA GLU A 10 11.72 15.20 -12.57
C GLU A 10 10.79 14.81 -11.40
N ASN A 11 9.47 14.94 -11.58
CA ASN A 11 8.45 14.66 -10.55
C ASN A 11 7.67 13.36 -10.78
N ILE A 12 8.08 12.52 -11.75
CA ILE A 12 7.41 11.26 -12.05
C ILE A 12 8.18 10.10 -11.43
N TYR A 13 7.55 9.35 -10.54
CA TYR A 13 8.10 8.10 -10.01
C TYR A 13 7.55 6.93 -10.81
N VAL A 14 8.42 6.31 -11.63
CA VAL A 14 8.04 5.19 -12.50
C VAL A 14 8.14 3.88 -11.73
N LEU A 15 7.07 3.10 -11.73
CA LEU A 15 6.98 1.77 -11.15
C LEU A 15 6.73 0.73 -12.24
N ASN A 16 7.49 -0.37 -12.22
CA ASN A 16 7.31 -1.48 -13.15
C ASN A 16 6.23 -2.49 -12.68
N SER A 17 5.74 -2.32 -11.47
CA SER A 17 4.75 -3.20 -10.84
C SER A 17 3.96 -2.42 -9.79
N PRO A 18 2.68 -2.72 -9.58
CA PRO A 18 1.93 -2.20 -8.45
C PRO A 18 2.37 -2.83 -7.11
N ILE A 19 3.21 -3.86 -7.13
CA ILE A 19 3.68 -4.55 -5.93
C ILE A 19 5.06 -4.03 -5.57
N LEU A 20 5.20 -3.49 -4.36
CA LEU A 20 6.44 -2.91 -3.86
C LEU A 20 7.11 -3.85 -2.85
N SER A 21 8.40 -4.11 -3.04
CA SER A 21 9.23 -4.68 -1.96
C SER A 21 9.41 -3.67 -0.82
N ASN A 22 9.87 -4.11 0.35
CA ASN A 22 10.11 -3.21 1.49
C ASN A 22 11.09 -2.09 1.12
N SER A 23 12.19 -2.41 0.44
CA SER A 23 13.18 -1.42 0.01
C SER A 23 12.63 -0.44 -1.05
N GLN A 24 11.74 -0.91 -1.93
CA GLN A 24 11.08 -0.04 -2.91
C GLN A 24 10.10 0.91 -2.23
N LEU A 25 9.33 0.45 -1.24
CA LEU A 25 8.44 1.33 -0.48
C LEU A 25 9.23 2.41 0.30
N GLU A 26 10.36 2.06 0.92
CA GLU A 26 11.23 3.03 1.59
C GLU A 26 11.75 4.10 0.64
N LYS A 27 12.24 3.69 -0.54
CA LYS A 27 12.68 4.63 -1.59
C LYS A 27 11.53 5.51 -2.08
N PHE A 28 10.34 4.93 -2.27
CA PHE A 28 9.13 5.63 -2.66
C PHE A 28 8.75 6.72 -1.64
N ILE A 29 8.72 6.38 -0.35
CA ILE A 29 8.43 7.33 0.73
C ILE A 29 9.49 8.44 0.77
N SER A 30 10.78 8.08 0.64
CA SER A 30 11.88 9.03 0.63
C SER A 30 11.80 10.00 -0.56
N PHE A 31 11.42 9.52 -1.74
CA PHE A 31 11.28 10.34 -2.95
C PHE A 31 10.18 11.41 -2.78
N PHE A 32 9.02 11.01 -2.26
CA PHE A 32 7.91 11.94 -2.06
C PHE A 32 8.03 12.79 -0.79
N GLY A 33 8.86 12.39 0.16
CA GLY A 33 9.15 13.12 1.39
C GLY A 33 7.89 13.66 2.07
N LYS A 34 7.77 14.99 2.21
CA LYS A 34 6.63 15.66 2.85
C LYS A 34 5.29 15.47 2.11
N SER A 35 5.32 15.08 0.83
CA SER A 35 4.13 14.77 0.03
C SER A 35 3.62 13.34 0.26
N SER A 36 4.26 12.57 1.12
CA SER A 36 3.81 11.25 1.57
C SER A 36 3.38 11.26 3.03
N LYS A 37 2.38 10.45 3.38
CA LYS A 37 1.86 10.32 4.75
C LYS A 37 1.49 8.87 5.04
N ILE A 38 2.06 8.31 6.09
CA ILE A 38 1.65 7.02 6.62
C ILE A 38 0.45 7.22 7.55
N ILE A 39 -0.62 6.47 7.29
CA ILE A 39 -1.85 6.43 8.09
C ILE A 39 -1.91 5.06 8.76
N ASN A 40 -1.97 5.07 10.08
CA ASN A 40 -2.04 3.84 10.87
C ASN A 40 -3.43 3.22 10.81
N CYS A 41 -3.55 2.07 10.16
CA CYS A 41 -4.77 1.28 10.01
C CYS A 41 -4.94 0.23 11.11
N THR A 42 -4.57 0.57 12.34
CA THR A 42 -4.87 -0.25 13.52
C THR A 42 -5.75 0.53 14.50
N PHE A 43 -6.51 -0.16 15.32
CA PHE A 43 -7.35 0.44 16.36
C PHE A 43 -7.14 -0.26 17.70
N SER A 44 -7.39 0.44 18.79
CA SER A 44 -7.26 -0.11 20.15
C SER A 44 -8.36 -1.15 20.40
N LYS A 45 -8.08 -2.21 21.17
CA LYS A 45 -9.11 -3.17 21.64
C LYS A 45 -10.25 -2.50 22.42
N LYS A 46 -10.05 -1.28 22.93
CA LYS A 46 -11.06 -0.48 23.63
C LYS A 46 -11.85 0.44 22.71
N GLU A 47 -11.44 0.56 21.45
CA GLU A 47 -12.08 1.38 20.42
C GLU A 47 -12.95 0.50 19.54
N SER A 48 -14.07 1.03 19.03
CA SER A 48 -14.83 0.30 18.02
C SER A 48 -14.15 0.39 16.65
N LEU A 49 -14.31 -0.65 15.83
CA LEU A 49 -13.83 -0.66 14.45
C LEU A 49 -14.35 0.55 13.65
N GLU A 50 -15.61 0.93 13.88
CA GLU A 50 -16.24 2.08 13.22
C GLU A 50 -15.53 3.39 13.53
N LEU A 51 -15.13 3.62 14.78
CA LEU A 51 -14.33 4.79 15.17
C LEU A 51 -12.96 4.78 14.51
N GLY A 52 -12.31 3.61 14.48
CA GLY A 52 -11.04 3.42 13.76
C GLY A 52 -11.15 3.80 12.29
N ILE A 53 -12.21 3.36 11.61
CA ILE A 53 -12.47 3.69 10.20
C ILE A 53 -12.72 5.19 10.02
N LYS A 54 -13.55 5.81 10.84
CA LYS A 54 -13.79 7.27 10.79
C LYS A 54 -12.50 8.05 10.96
N ARG A 55 -11.63 7.63 11.87
CA ARG A 55 -10.33 8.25 12.13
C ARG A 55 -9.44 8.22 10.86
N ILE A 56 -9.26 7.06 10.23
CA ILE A 56 -8.41 6.96 9.03
C ILE A 56 -8.98 7.74 7.84
N GLN A 57 -10.31 7.82 7.71
CA GLN A 57 -10.97 8.64 6.70
C GLN A 57 -10.68 10.13 6.90
N GLN A 58 -10.83 10.63 8.12
CA GLN A 58 -10.56 12.03 8.47
C GLN A 58 -9.08 12.37 8.32
N GLU A 59 -8.17 11.47 8.77
CA GLU A 59 -6.73 11.69 8.63
C GLU A 59 -6.32 11.74 7.15
N ALA A 60 -6.88 10.88 6.31
CA ALA A 60 -6.66 10.91 4.86
C ALA A 60 -7.13 12.23 4.24
N GLU A 61 -8.36 12.66 4.54
CA GLU A 61 -8.90 13.91 4.03
C GLU A 61 -8.06 15.13 4.43
N ILE A 62 -7.72 15.24 5.71
CA ILE A 62 -6.90 16.35 6.23
C ILE A 62 -5.53 16.34 5.54
N SER A 63 -4.93 15.17 5.34
CA SER A 63 -3.63 15.05 4.69
C SER A 63 -3.67 15.51 3.24
N VAL A 64 -4.66 15.08 2.46
CA VAL A 64 -4.82 15.48 1.06
C VAL A 64 -5.09 16.99 0.94
N ARG A 65 -5.93 17.56 1.81
CA ARG A 65 -6.17 19.01 1.85
C ARG A 65 -4.92 19.82 2.20
N LYS A 66 -3.93 19.21 2.87
CA LYS A 66 -2.62 19.81 3.16
C LYS A 66 -1.57 19.57 2.05
N GLY A 67 -1.98 18.99 0.92
CA GLY A 67 -1.10 18.78 -0.23
C GLY A 67 -0.33 17.44 -0.23
N VAL A 68 -0.71 16.48 0.62
CA VAL A 68 -0.18 15.11 0.56
C VAL A 68 -0.74 14.42 -0.68
N THR A 69 0.15 13.87 -1.52
CA THR A 69 -0.20 13.17 -2.75
C THR A 69 -0.08 11.65 -2.65
N GLN A 70 0.60 11.16 -1.62
CA GLN A 70 0.83 9.72 -1.41
C GLN A 70 0.36 9.33 0.00
N LEU A 71 -0.78 8.67 0.09
CA LEU A 71 -1.27 8.08 1.33
C LEU A 71 -0.78 6.63 1.44
N ILE A 72 -0.10 6.28 2.51
CA ILE A 72 0.34 4.91 2.80
C ILE A 72 -0.52 4.39 3.96
N LEU A 73 -1.47 3.53 3.66
CA LEU A 73 -2.30 2.85 4.66
C LEU A 73 -1.52 1.66 5.19
N SER A 74 -1.20 1.65 6.49
CA SER A 74 -0.34 0.62 7.09
C SER A 74 -1.01 -0.07 8.28
N ASP A 75 -1.01 -1.40 8.28
CA ASP A 75 -1.42 -2.24 9.40
C ASP A 75 -0.23 -2.75 10.24
N LYS A 76 0.99 -2.25 9.98
CA LYS A 76 2.22 -2.78 10.56
C LYS A 76 2.31 -2.65 12.08
N ASP A 77 1.57 -1.70 12.67
CA ASP A 77 1.58 -1.43 14.11
C ASP A 77 0.61 -2.32 14.91
N VAL A 78 0.31 -3.51 14.40
CA VAL A 78 -0.46 -4.54 15.13
C VAL A 78 0.32 -4.98 16.37
N SER A 79 -0.36 -5.07 17.50
CA SER A 79 0.22 -5.49 18.78
C SER A 79 -0.81 -6.20 19.65
N GLU A 80 -0.42 -6.65 20.84
CA GLU A 80 -1.35 -7.25 21.80
C GLU A 80 -2.53 -6.33 22.17
N THR A 81 -2.36 -5.00 22.08
CA THR A 81 -3.38 -4.00 22.44
C THR A 81 -4.02 -3.33 21.23
N ARG A 82 -3.51 -3.55 20.02
CA ARG A 82 -3.99 -2.93 18.79
C ARG A 82 -4.28 -3.97 17.72
N LEU A 83 -5.50 -3.93 17.19
CA LEU A 83 -5.99 -4.81 16.13
C LEU A 83 -5.87 -4.10 14.77
N ALA A 84 -5.61 -4.86 13.71
CA ALA A 84 -5.68 -4.33 12.36
C ALA A 84 -7.12 -4.02 11.95
N ILE A 85 -7.34 -2.86 11.32
CA ILE A 85 -8.51 -2.67 10.48
C ILE A 85 -8.24 -3.46 9.19
N PRO A 86 -9.12 -4.40 8.77
CA PRO A 86 -8.90 -5.15 7.54
C PRO A 86 -8.49 -4.22 6.39
N MET A 87 -7.40 -4.53 5.70
CA MET A 87 -6.82 -3.58 4.74
C MET A 87 -7.76 -3.31 3.57
N LEU A 88 -8.51 -4.31 3.12
CA LEU A 88 -9.53 -4.13 2.09
C LEU A 88 -10.59 -3.09 2.51
N LEU A 89 -11.02 -3.15 3.77
CA LEU A 89 -11.95 -2.19 4.34
C LEU A 89 -11.32 -0.80 4.49
N SER A 90 -10.07 -0.72 4.93
CA SER A 90 -9.32 0.54 5.07
C SER A 90 -9.19 1.27 3.74
N VAL A 91 -8.75 0.56 2.68
CA VAL A 91 -8.61 1.12 1.33
C VAL A 91 -9.96 1.55 0.79
N GLY A 92 -10.98 0.69 0.84
CA GLY A 92 -12.32 1.00 0.34
C GLY A 92 -12.97 2.19 1.06
N ALA A 93 -12.83 2.25 2.39
CA ALA A 93 -13.37 3.35 3.20
C ALA A 93 -12.71 4.68 2.88
N VAL A 94 -11.36 4.72 2.81
CA VAL A 94 -10.61 5.93 2.45
C VAL A 94 -10.90 6.34 1.01
N ASN A 95 -10.88 5.39 0.06
CA ASN A 95 -11.18 5.66 -1.34
C ASN A 95 -12.55 6.27 -1.52
N THR A 96 -13.60 5.67 -0.94
CA THR A 96 -14.97 6.15 -1.01
C THR A 96 -15.12 7.52 -0.35
N HIS A 97 -14.46 7.74 0.80
CA HIS A 97 -14.49 9.02 1.49
C HIS A 97 -13.85 10.14 0.66
N LEU A 98 -12.69 9.88 0.04
CA LEU A 98 -12.02 10.85 -0.83
C LEU A 98 -12.83 11.13 -2.11
N ILE A 99 -13.52 10.12 -2.69
CA ILE A 99 -14.42 10.32 -3.83
C ILE A 99 -15.56 11.25 -3.45
N LYS A 100 -16.26 10.98 -2.34
CA LYS A 100 -17.39 11.80 -1.85
C LYS A 100 -16.98 13.26 -1.64
N ASN A 101 -15.75 13.49 -1.18
CA ASN A 101 -15.21 14.83 -0.93
C ASN A 101 -14.49 15.44 -2.15
N LYS A 102 -14.54 14.81 -3.33
CA LYS A 102 -13.89 15.24 -4.59
C LYS A 102 -12.36 15.38 -4.45
N LEU A 103 -11.73 14.58 -3.59
CA LEU A 103 -10.30 14.63 -3.30
C LEU A 103 -9.52 13.46 -3.90
N ARG A 104 -10.19 12.40 -4.40
CA ARG A 104 -9.53 11.18 -4.87
C ARG A 104 -8.52 11.41 -5.99
N GLY A 105 -8.76 12.39 -6.86
CA GLY A 105 -7.85 12.73 -7.97
C GLY A 105 -6.53 13.38 -7.53
N TYR A 106 -6.41 13.83 -6.29
CA TYR A 106 -5.21 14.51 -5.78
C TYR A 106 -4.25 13.60 -5.03
N ALA A 107 -4.63 12.37 -4.72
CA ALA A 107 -3.76 11.47 -3.97
C ALA A 107 -3.88 10.01 -4.43
N SER A 108 -2.74 9.31 -4.41
CA SER A 108 -2.65 7.86 -4.54
C SER A 108 -2.82 7.19 -3.18
N ILE A 109 -3.44 6.01 -3.17
CA ILE A 109 -3.61 5.17 -1.98
C ILE A 109 -2.68 3.96 -2.13
N ASN A 110 -1.72 3.83 -1.24
CA ASN A 110 -0.74 2.76 -1.23
C ASN A 110 -0.98 1.89 0.00
N ALA A 111 -1.17 0.59 -0.16
CA ALA A 111 -1.43 -0.33 0.94
C ALA A 111 -0.13 -1.00 1.40
N GLN A 112 0.23 -0.84 2.67
CA GLN A 112 1.28 -1.62 3.33
C GLN A 112 0.60 -2.58 4.29
N THR A 113 0.55 -3.87 3.94
CA THR A 113 -0.30 -4.83 4.65
C THR A 113 0.32 -6.20 4.85
N GLY A 114 -0.02 -6.83 5.98
CA GLY A 114 0.26 -8.23 6.24
C GLY A 114 -0.74 -9.21 5.61
N GLU A 115 -1.88 -8.71 5.08
CA GLU A 115 -2.97 -9.57 4.59
C GLU A 115 -2.79 -10.02 3.13
N ALA A 116 -1.97 -9.34 2.33
CA ALA A 116 -1.79 -9.64 0.91
C ALA A 116 -0.80 -10.80 0.71
N LEU A 117 -1.30 -12.02 0.54
CA LEU A 117 -0.49 -13.23 0.41
C LEU A 117 -0.60 -13.88 -0.97
N ASP A 118 -1.72 -13.71 -1.68
CA ASP A 118 -2.03 -14.33 -2.95
C ASP A 118 -2.53 -13.33 -3.99
N THR A 119 -2.58 -13.75 -5.25
CA THR A 119 -3.01 -12.89 -6.36
C THR A 119 -4.39 -12.28 -6.15
N HIS A 120 -5.33 -13.01 -5.54
CA HIS A 120 -6.69 -12.53 -5.28
C HIS A 120 -6.68 -11.35 -4.31
N SER A 121 -5.91 -11.43 -3.24
CA SER A 121 -5.76 -10.35 -2.26
C SER A 121 -5.22 -9.07 -2.90
N PHE A 122 -4.24 -9.17 -3.81
CA PHE A 122 -3.72 -8.02 -4.56
C PHE A 122 -4.77 -7.45 -5.52
N ALA A 123 -5.45 -8.31 -6.28
CA ALA A 123 -6.48 -7.89 -7.23
C ALA A 123 -7.63 -7.15 -6.54
N THR A 124 -8.10 -7.64 -5.40
CA THR A 124 -9.17 -7.00 -4.63
C THR A 124 -8.74 -5.67 -4.05
N LEU A 125 -7.53 -5.55 -3.48
CA LEU A 125 -7.01 -4.27 -2.99
C LEU A 125 -6.90 -3.22 -4.09
N ILE A 126 -6.39 -3.60 -5.27
CA ILE A 126 -6.31 -2.69 -6.43
C ILE A 126 -7.72 -2.33 -6.91
N GLY A 127 -8.62 -3.30 -6.98
CA GLY A 127 -10.01 -3.10 -7.41
C GLY A 127 -10.80 -2.13 -6.53
N VAL A 128 -10.52 -2.07 -5.23
CA VAL A 128 -11.18 -1.10 -4.31
C VAL A 128 -10.45 0.23 -4.22
N GLY A 129 -9.34 0.42 -4.95
CA GLY A 129 -8.71 1.72 -5.14
C GLY A 129 -7.26 1.85 -4.67
N ALA A 130 -6.58 0.77 -4.30
CA ALA A 130 -5.14 0.84 -4.04
C ALA A 130 -4.36 1.06 -5.34
N THR A 131 -3.40 1.98 -5.33
CA THR A 131 -2.47 2.22 -6.44
C THR A 131 -1.30 1.24 -6.39
N THR A 132 -0.77 1.01 -5.20
CA THR A 132 0.31 0.03 -4.97
C THR A 132 0.06 -0.76 -3.69
N VAL A 133 0.69 -1.93 -3.60
CA VAL A 133 0.62 -2.82 -2.42
C VAL A 133 2.02 -3.26 -2.02
N ASN A 134 2.37 -3.06 -0.76
CA ASN A 134 3.56 -3.62 -0.12
C ASN A 134 3.13 -4.75 0.82
N PRO A 135 3.36 -6.02 0.45
CA PRO A 135 2.97 -7.19 1.24
C PRO A 135 4.07 -7.54 2.25
N TYR A 136 4.31 -6.68 3.25
CA TYR A 136 5.48 -6.80 4.12
C TYR A 136 5.59 -8.17 4.81
N LEU A 137 4.48 -8.75 5.27
CA LEU A 137 4.49 -10.04 5.95
C LEU A 137 4.80 -11.23 5.02
N ALA A 138 4.31 -11.19 3.76
CA ALA A 138 4.70 -12.17 2.74
C ALA A 138 6.20 -12.09 2.45
N LEU A 139 6.75 -10.89 2.33
CA LEU A 139 8.18 -10.68 2.11
C LEU A 139 9.03 -11.12 3.31
N ASP A 140 8.57 -10.86 4.54
CA ASP A 140 9.23 -11.34 5.77
C ASP A 140 9.18 -12.87 5.86
N SER A 141 8.07 -13.48 5.44
CA SER A 141 7.94 -14.95 5.37
C SER A 141 8.92 -15.55 4.36
N LEU A 142 9.10 -14.92 3.20
CA LEU A 142 10.14 -15.31 2.24
C LEU A 142 11.54 -15.19 2.83
N HIS A 143 11.82 -14.12 3.58
CA HIS A 143 13.09 -13.93 4.25
C HIS A 143 13.38 -15.05 5.28
N GLN A 144 12.40 -15.40 6.09
CA GLN A 144 12.53 -16.49 7.08
C GLN A 144 12.77 -17.84 6.39
N ARG A 145 12.06 -18.14 5.30
CA ARG A 145 12.28 -19.36 4.51
C ARG A 145 13.64 -19.39 3.85
N PHE A 146 14.11 -18.25 3.36
CA PHE A 146 15.46 -18.12 2.80
C PHE A 146 16.53 -18.41 3.85
N LYS A 147 16.41 -17.84 5.07
CA LYS A 147 17.33 -18.13 6.19
C LYS A 147 17.37 -19.61 6.53
N LYS A 148 16.26 -20.32 6.42
CA LYS A 148 16.15 -21.79 6.62
C LYS A 148 16.65 -22.59 5.42
N LYS A 149 17.23 -21.96 4.37
CA LYS A 149 17.77 -22.59 3.15
C LYS A 149 16.74 -23.41 2.36
N LEU A 150 15.45 -23.07 2.44
CA LEU A 150 14.36 -23.81 1.79
C LEU A 150 14.25 -23.53 0.28
N PHE A 151 14.95 -22.53 -0.24
CA PHE A 151 14.92 -22.15 -1.66
C PHE A 151 16.13 -22.66 -2.47
N GLY A 152 16.91 -23.59 -1.92
CA GLY A 152 18.05 -24.21 -2.62
C GLY A 152 19.11 -23.19 -3.00
N LYS A 153 19.42 -23.07 -4.31
CA LYS A 153 20.50 -22.21 -4.81
C LYS A 153 20.09 -20.76 -5.13
N PHE A 154 18.80 -20.42 -5.00
CA PHE A 154 18.34 -19.07 -5.31
C PHE A 154 18.88 -18.04 -4.33
N ARG A 155 19.22 -16.86 -4.85
CA ARG A 155 19.55 -15.70 -4.02
C ARG A 155 18.25 -15.08 -3.46
N TYR A 156 18.36 -14.37 -2.36
CA TYR A 156 17.20 -13.74 -1.71
C TYR A 156 16.45 -12.78 -2.65
N ASP A 157 17.18 -11.94 -3.38
CA ASP A 157 16.59 -11.01 -4.34
C ASP A 157 15.81 -11.71 -5.46
N GLU A 158 16.31 -12.85 -5.92
CA GLU A 158 15.61 -13.69 -6.91
C GLU A 158 14.31 -14.27 -6.35
N CYS A 159 14.29 -14.64 -5.08
CA CYS A 159 13.07 -15.13 -4.43
C CYS A 159 11.99 -14.04 -4.38
N ILE A 160 12.38 -12.80 -4.01
CA ILE A 160 11.46 -11.64 -4.02
C ILE A 160 10.96 -11.35 -5.44
N GLN A 161 11.86 -11.29 -6.42
CA GLN A 161 11.49 -11.02 -7.81
C GLN A 161 10.53 -12.08 -8.37
N ARG A 162 10.77 -13.36 -8.11
CA ARG A 162 9.88 -14.46 -8.52
C ARG A 162 8.51 -14.35 -7.87
N PHE A 163 8.44 -13.99 -6.60
CA PHE A 163 7.16 -13.74 -5.92
C PHE A 163 6.40 -12.61 -6.60
N ILE A 164 7.03 -11.45 -6.80
CA ILE A 164 6.42 -10.28 -7.46
C ILE A 164 5.97 -10.64 -8.89
N GLN A 165 6.81 -11.33 -9.66
CA GLN A 165 6.47 -11.76 -11.02
C GLN A 165 5.27 -12.71 -11.03
N SER A 166 5.22 -13.68 -10.12
CA SER A 166 4.11 -14.62 -10.01
C SER A 166 2.78 -13.90 -9.76
N VAL A 167 2.77 -12.93 -8.85
CA VAL A 167 1.57 -12.12 -8.58
C VAL A 167 1.23 -11.24 -9.79
N ASN A 168 2.21 -10.62 -10.45
CA ASN A 168 1.99 -9.82 -11.66
C ASN A 168 1.36 -10.66 -12.78
N TYR A 169 1.87 -11.88 -13.02
CA TYR A 169 1.25 -12.79 -14.00
C TYR A 169 -0.21 -13.12 -13.65
N GLY A 170 -0.49 -13.33 -12.37
CA GLY A 170 -1.85 -13.55 -11.90
C GLY A 170 -2.75 -12.34 -12.13
N LEU A 171 -2.26 -11.13 -11.82
CA LEU A 171 -3.00 -9.88 -12.05
C LEU A 171 -3.31 -9.68 -13.54
N LEU A 172 -2.33 -9.89 -14.44
CA LEU A 172 -2.53 -9.77 -15.89
C LEU A 172 -3.56 -10.76 -16.46
N LYS A 173 -3.82 -11.88 -15.77
CA LYS A 173 -4.89 -12.81 -16.18
C LYS A 173 -6.28 -12.36 -15.72
N ILE A 174 -6.37 -11.51 -14.72
CA ILE A 174 -7.62 -10.99 -14.17
C ILE A 174 -8.05 -9.74 -14.94
N MET A 175 -7.08 -8.94 -15.37
CA MET A 175 -7.29 -7.71 -16.17
C MET A 175 -7.55 -8.04 -17.65
#